data_c6edd5e6e82cd809e6617518da28dfbe
#
_entry.id   c6edd5e6e82cd809e6617518da28dfbe
#
_cell.length_a   1.000
_cell.length_b   1.000
_cell.length_c   1.000
_cell.angle_alpha   90.00
_cell.angle_beta   90.00
_cell.angle_gamma   90.00
#
_symmetry.space_group_name_H-M   'P 1'
#
loop_
_entity.id
_entity.type
_entity.pdbx_description
1 polymer ?
#
loop_
_entity_poly.entity_id
_entity_poly.type
_entity_poly.pdbx_seq_one_letter_code
_entity_poly.pdbx_strand_id
1 'polypeptide(L)'
;MKLHIKRLDHVQICVPFGEEERAREFYGRLLGLEEIEKPDALKPNGGLWFQVADIQLHVGVENAEGKSKRHPAFEVEGLAQIREYLQEHQVKTKDEIAVPGLNRFSFFDPFGNRIELMERV
;
A
#
# COMPACT_ATOMS: atom_id res chain seq x y z
N MET A 1 12.51 4.43 -29.83
CA MET A 1 11.22 3.78 -29.71
C MET A 1 10.47 4.33 -28.51
N LYS A 2 9.17 4.61 -28.64
CA LYS A 2 8.31 4.96 -27.51
C LYS A 2 7.47 3.74 -27.12
N LEU A 3 7.41 3.44 -25.82
CA LEU A 3 6.55 2.39 -25.32
C LEU A 3 5.09 2.84 -25.39
N HIS A 4 4.20 1.94 -25.81
CA HIS A 4 2.78 2.18 -25.74
C HIS A 4 2.24 1.55 -24.45
N ILE A 5 2.31 2.29 -23.36
CA ILE A 5 1.89 1.81 -22.04
C ILE A 5 0.38 1.93 -21.93
N LYS A 6 -0.29 0.82 -21.63
CA LYS A 6 -1.74 0.78 -21.48
C LYS A 6 -2.20 1.19 -20.09
N ARG A 7 -1.48 0.74 -19.06
CA ARG A 7 -1.84 1.02 -17.68
C ARG A 7 -0.74 0.51 -16.74
N LEU A 8 -0.79 0.95 -15.51
CA LEU A 8 -0.02 0.32 -14.44
C LEU A 8 -0.78 -0.93 -13.98
N ASP A 9 -0.15 -2.09 -13.98
CA ASP A 9 -0.79 -3.35 -13.59
C ASP A 9 -0.77 -3.54 -12.08
N HIS A 10 0.39 -3.41 -11.47
CA HIS A 10 0.52 -3.57 -10.03
C HIS A 10 1.69 -2.79 -9.48
N VAL A 11 1.68 -2.62 -8.17
CA VAL A 11 2.78 -2.10 -7.38
C VAL A 11 3.15 -3.18 -6.36
N GLN A 12 4.42 -3.39 -6.13
CA GLN A 12 4.86 -4.33 -5.10
C GLN A 12 5.55 -3.58 -3.97
N ILE A 13 5.15 -3.92 -2.75
CA ILE A 13 5.86 -3.58 -1.53
C ILE A 13 6.40 -4.88 -0.94
N CYS A 14 7.31 -4.79 0.02
CA CYS A 14 7.93 -5.99 0.57
C CYS A 14 7.86 -6.00 2.08
N VAL A 15 7.76 -7.21 2.64
CA VAL A 15 7.76 -7.46 4.07
C VAL A 15 8.80 -8.55 4.36
N PRO A 16 9.28 -8.67 5.61
CA PRO A 16 10.24 -9.73 5.95
C PRO A 16 9.62 -11.12 5.75
N PHE A 17 10.48 -12.12 5.59
CA PHE A 17 10.04 -13.51 5.50
C PHE A 17 9.23 -13.90 6.74
N GLY A 18 8.12 -14.62 6.53
CA GLY A 18 7.28 -15.10 7.61
C GLY A 18 6.26 -14.09 8.12
N GLU A 19 6.19 -12.89 7.55
CA GLU A 19 5.30 -11.82 8.02
C GLU A 19 4.01 -11.69 7.20
N GLU A 20 3.69 -12.68 6.36
CA GLU A 20 2.50 -12.60 5.50
C GLU A 20 1.21 -12.45 6.31
N GLU A 21 1.10 -13.13 7.47
CA GLU A 21 -0.13 -13.03 8.26
C GLU A 21 -0.32 -11.62 8.85
N ARG A 22 0.77 -10.98 9.29
CA ARG A 22 0.70 -9.59 9.75
C ARG A 22 0.35 -8.64 8.61
N ALA A 23 0.85 -8.91 7.40
CA ALA A 23 0.49 -8.13 6.21
C ALA A 23 -1.00 -8.30 5.88
N ARG A 24 -1.53 -9.51 6.00
CA ARG A 24 -2.96 -9.77 5.79
C ARG A 24 -3.82 -9.01 6.81
N GLU A 25 -3.40 -8.98 8.07
CA GLU A 25 -4.10 -8.21 9.10
C GLU A 25 -4.11 -6.72 8.77
N PHE A 26 -2.97 -6.18 8.34
CA PHE A 26 -2.87 -4.76 8.06
C PHE A 26 -3.61 -4.36 6.76
N TYR A 27 -3.26 -4.99 5.66
CA TYR A 27 -3.82 -4.61 4.35
C TYR A 27 -5.23 -5.16 4.14
N GLY A 28 -5.46 -6.39 4.55
CA GLY A 28 -6.75 -7.04 4.35
C GLY A 28 -7.80 -6.61 5.37
N ARG A 29 -7.47 -6.63 6.65
CA ARG A 29 -8.45 -6.32 7.70
C ARG A 29 -8.48 -4.85 8.07
N LEU A 30 -7.34 -4.24 8.38
CA LEU A 30 -7.33 -2.84 8.81
C LEU A 30 -7.68 -1.90 7.65
N LEU A 31 -7.02 -2.04 6.51
CA LEU A 31 -7.29 -1.19 5.34
C LEU A 31 -8.46 -1.69 4.50
N GLY A 32 -8.91 -2.92 4.69
CA GLY A 32 -10.07 -3.46 3.99
C GLY A 32 -9.84 -3.81 2.53
N LEU A 33 -8.61 -4.07 2.12
CA LEU A 33 -8.33 -4.49 0.75
C LEU A 33 -8.76 -5.94 0.52
N GLU A 34 -9.28 -6.22 -0.66
CA GLU A 34 -9.68 -7.56 -1.04
C GLU A 34 -8.46 -8.39 -1.43
N GLU A 35 -8.18 -9.45 -0.68
CA GLU A 35 -7.12 -10.38 -1.04
C GLU A 35 -7.56 -11.23 -2.24
N ILE A 36 -6.68 -11.35 -3.24
CA ILE A 36 -6.91 -12.18 -4.41
C ILE A 36 -5.90 -13.32 -4.45
N GLU A 37 -6.27 -14.39 -5.12
CA GLU A 37 -5.43 -15.57 -5.20
C GLU A 37 -4.28 -15.35 -6.17
N LYS A 38 -3.08 -15.76 -5.75
CA LYS A 38 -1.90 -15.75 -6.63
C LYS A 38 -1.97 -16.95 -7.60
N PRO A 39 -1.41 -16.80 -8.81
CA PRO A 39 -1.24 -17.96 -9.69
C PRO A 39 -0.43 -19.07 -9.00
N ASP A 40 -0.80 -20.31 -9.24
CA ASP A 40 -0.15 -21.47 -8.62
C ASP A 40 1.37 -21.47 -8.83
N ALA A 41 1.81 -21.06 -10.01
CA ALA A 41 3.24 -21.01 -10.34
C ALA A 41 4.02 -20.07 -9.43
N LEU A 42 3.38 -19.05 -8.84
CA LEU A 42 4.02 -18.05 -8.01
C LEU A 42 3.81 -18.27 -6.52
N LYS A 43 2.96 -19.19 -6.12
CA LYS A 43 2.71 -19.48 -4.70
C LYS A 43 3.96 -19.86 -3.93
N PRO A 44 4.92 -20.62 -4.49
CA PRO A 44 6.14 -20.93 -3.75
C PRO A 44 6.99 -19.73 -3.38
N ASN A 45 6.82 -18.58 -4.05
CA ASN A 45 7.57 -17.36 -3.75
C ASN A 45 7.12 -16.66 -2.46
N GLY A 46 5.98 -17.07 -1.90
CA GLY A 46 5.38 -16.41 -0.74
C GLY A 46 4.73 -15.08 -1.09
N GLY A 47 4.25 -14.38 -0.07
CA GLY A 47 3.61 -13.10 -0.25
C GLY A 47 2.11 -13.17 -0.50
N LEU A 48 1.50 -12.01 -0.70
CA LEU A 48 0.05 -11.85 -0.85
C LEU A 48 -0.24 -10.88 -1.97
N TRP A 49 -1.39 -11.04 -2.61
CA TRP A 49 -1.91 -10.11 -3.61
C TRP A 49 -3.24 -9.55 -3.17
N PHE A 50 -3.43 -8.24 -3.38
CA PHE A 50 -4.68 -7.54 -3.10
C PHE A 50 -5.16 -6.77 -4.32
N GLN A 51 -6.48 -6.67 -4.48
CA GLN A 51 -7.08 -5.80 -5.48
C GLN A 51 -7.18 -4.38 -4.92
N VAL A 52 -6.72 -3.40 -5.69
CA VAL A 52 -6.79 -1.98 -5.34
C VAL A 52 -7.35 -1.23 -6.54
N ALA A 53 -8.63 -0.88 -6.50
CA ALA A 53 -9.30 -0.27 -7.64
C ALA A 53 -9.07 -1.10 -8.92
N ASP A 54 -8.51 -0.51 -9.97
CA ASP A 54 -8.24 -1.20 -11.23
C ASP A 54 -6.83 -1.77 -11.36
N ILE A 55 -6.04 -1.69 -10.28
CA ILE A 55 -4.70 -2.28 -10.23
C ILE A 55 -4.59 -3.25 -9.06
N GLN A 56 -3.43 -3.84 -8.87
CA GLN A 56 -3.18 -4.76 -7.76
C GLN A 56 -2.04 -4.24 -6.89
N LEU A 57 -2.10 -4.56 -5.61
CA LEU A 57 -0.99 -4.39 -4.68
C LEU A 57 -0.43 -5.77 -4.37
N HIS A 58 0.82 -6.00 -4.70
CA HIS A 58 1.52 -7.23 -4.36
C HIS A 58 2.37 -6.98 -3.11
N VAL A 59 2.31 -7.90 -2.18
CA VAL A 59 3.15 -7.90 -0.98
C VAL A 59 4.13 -9.04 -1.16
N GLY A 60 5.36 -8.70 -1.52
CA GLY A 60 6.43 -9.69 -1.65
C GLY A 60 7.16 -9.89 -0.33
N VAL A 61 7.97 -10.95 -0.26
CA VAL A 61 8.80 -11.22 0.90
C VAL A 61 10.27 -11.13 0.52
N GLU A 62 11.03 -10.41 1.35
CA GLU A 62 12.47 -10.28 1.16
C GLU A 62 13.12 -9.86 2.47
N ASN A 63 14.44 -9.96 2.56
CA ASN A 63 15.20 -9.37 3.66
C ASN A 63 15.25 -7.87 3.46
N ALA A 64 14.20 -7.18 3.89
CA ALA A 64 14.14 -5.73 3.78
C ALA A 64 14.70 -5.10 5.05
N GLU A 65 15.66 -4.20 4.90
CA GLU A 65 16.21 -3.44 6.01
C GLU A 65 15.98 -1.95 5.77
N GLY A 66 15.48 -1.29 6.82
CA GLY A 66 15.34 0.15 6.83
C GLY A 66 14.14 0.69 6.06
N LYS A 67 13.95 2.00 6.20
CA LYS A 67 12.88 2.75 5.54
C LYS A 67 13.36 3.29 4.21
N SER A 68 12.48 3.26 3.22
CA SER A 68 12.75 3.82 1.90
C SER A 68 11.84 5.00 1.64
N LYS A 69 12.26 5.90 0.77
CA LYS A 69 11.39 6.97 0.25
C LYS A 69 10.43 6.46 -0.83
N ARG A 70 10.66 5.26 -1.35
CA ARG A 70 9.76 4.66 -2.33
C ARG A 70 8.40 4.43 -1.71
N HIS A 71 7.35 4.77 -2.45
CA HIS A 71 5.99 4.60 -1.92
C HIS A 71 4.96 4.61 -3.04
N PRO A 72 3.87 3.87 -2.89
CA PRO A 72 2.69 4.07 -3.70
C PRO A 72 1.88 5.24 -3.14
N ALA A 73 1.09 5.88 -3.99
CA ALA A 73 0.11 6.88 -3.58
C ALA A 73 -1.25 6.45 -4.11
N PHE A 74 -2.24 6.38 -3.22
CA PHE A 74 -3.60 6.03 -3.58
C PHE A 74 -4.48 7.27 -3.49
N GLU A 75 -5.27 7.51 -4.52
CA GLU A 75 -6.31 8.52 -4.47
C GLU A 75 -7.53 7.92 -3.80
N VAL A 76 -8.06 8.60 -2.76
CA VAL A 76 -9.17 8.12 -1.95
C VAL A 76 -10.24 9.19 -1.82
N GLU A 77 -11.40 8.82 -1.34
CA GLU A 77 -12.45 9.72 -0.90
C GLU A 77 -12.51 9.72 0.63
N GLY A 78 -12.76 10.87 1.22
CA GLY A 78 -12.89 10.98 2.68
C GLY A 78 -11.56 10.91 3.41
N LEU A 79 -10.56 11.62 2.91
CA LEU A 79 -9.20 11.58 3.44
C LEU A 79 -9.15 11.89 4.94
N ALA A 80 -9.89 12.90 5.41
CA ALA A 80 -9.89 13.30 6.81
C ALA A 80 -10.42 12.18 7.72
N GLN A 81 -11.49 11.52 7.31
CA GLN A 81 -12.08 10.42 8.05
C GLN A 81 -11.14 9.20 8.06
N ILE A 82 -10.47 8.94 6.95
CA ILE A 82 -9.49 7.86 6.87
C ILE A 82 -8.34 8.11 7.83
N ARG A 83 -7.83 9.35 7.87
CA ARG A 83 -6.75 9.72 8.78
C ARG A 83 -7.15 9.48 10.23
N GLU A 84 -8.33 9.93 10.62
CA GLU A 84 -8.87 9.71 11.96
C GLU A 84 -8.98 8.21 12.29
N TYR A 85 -9.52 7.44 11.36
CA TYR A 85 -9.61 5.99 11.50
C TYR A 85 -8.24 5.33 11.74
N LEU A 86 -7.25 5.70 10.94
CA LEU A 86 -5.90 5.15 11.08
C LEU A 86 -5.29 5.51 12.44
N GLN A 87 -5.47 6.75 12.88
CA GLN A 87 -4.98 7.21 14.18
C GLN A 87 -5.64 6.46 15.33
N GLU A 88 -6.94 6.19 15.24
CA GLU A 88 -7.67 5.39 16.23
C GLU A 88 -7.13 3.96 16.32
N HIS A 89 -6.54 3.46 15.25
CA HIS A 89 -5.94 2.12 15.21
C HIS A 89 -4.41 2.16 15.40
N GLN A 90 -3.89 3.24 16.01
CA GLN A 90 -2.48 3.41 16.34
C GLN A 90 -1.55 3.42 15.13
N VAL A 91 -2.06 3.80 13.98
CA VAL A 91 -1.23 4.04 12.79
C VAL A 91 -0.79 5.49 12.81
N LYS A 92 0.51 5.74 12.87
CA LYS A 92 1.04 7.09 12.86
C LYS A 92 0.94 7.67 11.46
N THR A 93 0.36 8.87 11.36
CA THR A 93 0.27 9.59 10.11
C THR A 93 1.28 10.73 10.09
N LYS A 94 1.67 11.14 8.91
CA LYS A 94 2.64 12.19 8.70
C LYS A 94 2.11 13.19 7.67
N ASP A 95 2.17 14.47 8.01
CA ASP A 95 1.85 15.52 7.05
C ASP A 95 2.88 15.53 5.93
N GLU A 96 2.41 15.81 4.72
CA GLU A 96 3.27 15.99 3.56
C GLU A 96 3.26 17.45 3.13
N ILE A 97 4.25 17.85 2.33
CA ILE A 97 4.34 19.20 1.81
C ILE A 97 3.06 19.50 1.02
N ALA A 98 2.46 20.67 1.28
CA ALA A 98 1.23 21.08 0.62
C ALA A 98 1.42 21.23 -0.89
N VAL A 99 0.47 20.67 -1.65
CA VAL A 99 0.43 20.81 -3.11
C VAL A 99 -0.95 21.37 -3.48
N PRO A 100 -1.01 22.44 -4.29
CA PRO A 100 -2.30 23.00 -4.68
C PRO A 100 -3.19 21.94 -5.35
N GLY A 101 -4.47 21.90 -4.96
CA GLY A 101 -5.44 20.97 -5.52
C GLY A 101 -5.40 19.57 -4.92
N LEU A 102 -4.53 19.31 -3.97
CA LEU A 102 -4.42 18.00 -3.33
C LEU A 102 -4.41 18.16 -1.82
N ASN A 103 -5.20 17.34 -1.13
CA ASN A 103 -4.99 17.05 0.28
C ASN A 103 -4.31 15.69 0.35
N ARG A 104 -3.29 15.56 1.19
CA ARG A 104 -2.53 14.32 1.27
C ARG A 104 -1.81 14.15 2.59
N PHE A 105 -1.60 12.93 2.98
CA PHE A 105 -0.73 12.55 4.09
C PHE A 105 -0.13 11.19 3.80
N SER A 106 0.86 10.79 4.60
CA SER A 106 1.41 9.45 4.50
C SER A 106 1.41 8.75 5.85
N PHE A 107 1.58 7.45 5.81
CA PHE A 107 1.77 6.61 6.99
C PHE A 107 2.74 5.49 6.63
N PHE A 108 3.24 4.80 7.65
CA PHE A 108 4.06 3.62 7.47
C PHE A 108 3.27 2.40 7.91
N ASP A 109 3.37 1.33 7.12
CA ASP A 109 2.84 0.04 7.55
C ASP A 109 3.71 -0.54 8.69
N PRO A 110 3.33 -1.67 9.30
CA PRO A 110 4.12 -2.24 10.40
C PRO A 110 5.54 -2.65 10.02
N PHE A 111 5.86 -2.70 8.73
CA PHE A 111 7.14 -3.16 8.21
C PHE A 111 8.03 -2.04 7.71
N GLY A 112 7.57 -0.79 7.81
CA GLY A 112 8.33 0.37 7.36
C GLY A 112 8.05 0.78 5.92
N ASN A 113 7.08 0.18 5.24
CA ASN A 113 6.68 0.65 3.92
C ASN A 113 5.90 1.94 4.04
N ARG A 114 6.27 2.94 3.25
CA ARG A 114 5.59 4.22 3.20
C ARG A 114 4.39 4.14 2.25
N ILE A 115 3.25 4.63 2.69
CA ILE A 115 2.02 4.68 1.89
C ILE A 115 1.52 6.12 1.92
N GLU A 116 1.28 6.70 0.77
CA GLU A 116 0.66 8.02 0.67
C GLU A 116 -0.81 7.86 0.30
N LEU A 117 -1.67 8.66 0.95
CA LEU A 117 -3.06 8.80 0.56
C LEU A 117 -3.31 10.24 0.13
N MET A 118 -4.07 10.42 -0.92
CA MET A 118 -4.36 11.74 -1.45
C MET A 118 -5.81 11.85 -1.89
N GLU A 119 -6.33 13.06 -1.82
CA GLU A 119 -7.69 13.38 -2.28
C GLU A 119 -7.62 14.68 -3.08
N ARG A 120 -8.20 14.67 -4.27
CA ARG A 120 -8.26 15.86 -5.11
C ARG A 120 -9.41 16.75 -4.65
N VAL A 121 -9.14 18.04 -4.59
CA VAL A 121 -10.12 19.05 -4.18
C VAL A 121 -10.55 19.91 -5.35
#